data_70c9eddbc598de3457bf7416fbbdffcb
#
_entry.id   70c9eddbc598de3457bf7416fbbdffcb
#
_cell.length_a   1.000
_cell.length_b   1.000
_cell.length_c   1.000
_cell.angle_alpha   90.00
_cell.angle_beta   90.00
_cell.angle_gamma   90.00
#
_symmetry.space_group_name_H-M   'P 1'
#
loop_
_entity.id
_entity.type
_entity.pdbx_description
1 polymer ?
#
loop_
_entity_poly.entity_id
_entity_poly.type
_entity_poly.pdbx_seq_one_letter_code
_entity_poly.pdbx_strand_id
1 'polypeptide(L)'
;MQSRTPSGAEPGPTRAEPDSRLTAELASVVSGARRRAVRDGDRQMDTAHLLHSLLETDTEVRAVFESGAQAVRVLGYLVQRSIGYGLQWQGTVEDSGAVPVVTPARETGWSPAAGTAMEVALERAELRGEPRALGMDLLAGLVADPECRAVEVLARARVDVPALLGRIEAGCRQYASDGGHGHGHVGGHGYTESSGYTESNGSGV
;
A
#
# COMPACT_ATOMS: atom_id res chain seq x y z
N MET A 1 -6.55 60.80 1.37
CA MET A 1 -6.16 59.61 2.14
C MET A 1 -7.05 58.47 1.71
N GLN A 2 -6.55 57.60 0.84
CA GLN A 2 -7.30 56.44 0.34
C GLN A 2 -6.65 55.17 0.92
N SER A 3 -7.38 54.51 1.79
CA SER A 3 -6.98 53.26 2.41
C SER A 3 -7.08 52.12 1.38
N ARG A 4 -5.94 51.53 1.03
CA ARG A 4 -5.88 50.28 0.24
C ARG A 4 -6.13 49.08 1.17
N THR A 5 -7.21 48.38 0.91
CA THR A 5 -7.48 47.07 1.47
C THR A 5 -6.53 46.03 0.85
N PRO A 6 -5.84 45.17 1.62
CA PRO A 6 -5.08 44.09 1.03
C PRO A 6 -6.04 43.02 0.52
N SER A 7 -5.93 42.72 -0.77
CA SER A 7 -6.60 41.60 -1.43
C SER A 7 -6.17 40.29 -0.79
N GLY A 8 -7.13 39.52 -0.29
CA GLY A 8 -6.92 38.19 0.22
C GLY A 8 -6.40 37.29 -0.89
N ALA A 9 -5.26 36.69 -0.64
CA ALA A 9 -4.74 35.60 -1.48
C ALA A 9 -5.71 34.43 -1.38
N GLU A 10 -6.34 34.08 -2.49
CA GLU A 10 -7.08 32.81 -2.62
C GLU A 10 -6.10 31.64 -2.37
N PRO A 11 -6.45 30.66 -1.53
CA PRO A 11 -5.64 29.46 -1.43
C PRO A 11 -5.71 28.74 -2.78
N GLY A 12 -4.57 28.65 -3.46
CA GLY A 12 -4.42 27.88 -4.68
C GLY A 12 -4.86 26.42 -4.45
N PRO A 13 -5.21 25.68 -5.51
CA PRO A 13 -5.70 24.31 -5.38
C PRO A 13 -4.70 23.49 -4.58
N THR A 14 -5.10 23.06 -3.41
CA THR A 14 -4.34 22.14 -2.57
C THR A 14 -4.09 20.89 -3.41
N ARG A 15 -2.83 20.70 -3.81
CA ARG A 15 -2.38 19.48 -4.49
C ARG A 15 -2.83 18.32 -3.61
N ALA A 16 -3.83 17.56 -4.09
CA ALA A 16 -4.35 16.42 -3.36
C ALA A 16 -3.17 15.50 -3.02
N GLU A 17 -2.90 15.33 -1.74
CA GLU A 17 -1.87 14.44 -1.24
C GLU A 17 -2.15 13.05 -1.84
N PRO A 18 -1.19 12.40 -2.53
CA PRO A 18 -1.38 11.05 -3.07
C PRO A 18 -1.85 10.05 -1.99
N ASP A 19 -1.57 10.33 -0.73
CA ASP A 19 -1.96 9.52 0.42
C ASP A 19 -3.48 9.41 0.62
N SER A 20 -4.29 10.36 0.16
CA SER A 20 -5.75 10.32 0.34
C SER A 20 -6.44 9.22 -0.49
N ARG A 21 -5.80 8.73 -1.55
CA ARG A 21 -6.29 7.66 -2.44
C ARG A 21 -5.77 6.28 -2.05
N LEU A 22 -5.01 6.15 -0.97
CA LEU A 22 -4.46 4.92 -0.45
C LEU A 22 -5.13 4.56 0.87
N THR A 23 -5.25 3.27 1.17
CA THR A 23 -5.55 2.85 2.54
C THR A 23 -4.38 3.20 3.47
N ALA A 24 -4.63 3.24 4.78
CA ALA A 24 -3.58 3.53 5.77
C ALA A 24 -2.44 2.49 5.71
N GLU A 25 -2.79 1.23 5.45
CA GLU A 25 -1.86 0.13 5.29
C GLU A 25 -0.98 0.35 4.06
N LEU A 26 -1.59 0.68 2.90
CA LEU A 26 -0.84 0.92 1.67
C LEU A 26 0.02 2.18 1.76
N ALA A 27 -0.45 3.25 2.40
CA ALA A 27 0.36 4.43 2.69
C ALA A 27 1.59 4.09 3.57
N SER A 28 1.42 3.18 4.54
CA SER A 28 2.52 2.64 5.36
C SER A 28 3.53 1.84 4.53
N VAL A 29 3.05 1.03 3.57
CA VAL A 29 3.89 0.29 2.60
C VAL A 29 4.75 1.26 1.80
N VAL A 30 4.17 2.31 1.21
CA VAL A 30 4.90 3.31 0.43
C VAL A 30 5.94 4.03 1.27
N SER A 31 5.58 4.42 2.49
CA SER A 31 6.51 5.04 3.44
C SER A 31 7.66 4.10 3.81
N GLY A 32 7.37 2.81 3.99
CA GLY A 32 8.36 1.76 4.25
C GLY A 32 9.32 1.59 3.07
N ALA A 33 8.79 1.49 1.86
CA ALA A 33 9.57 1.35 0.63
C ALA A 33 10.50 2.56 0.40
N ARG A 34 10.02 3.77 0.67
CA ARG A 34 10.85 4.99 0.58
C ARG A 34 12.01 4.96 1.57
N ARG A 35 11.77 4.56 2.82
CA ARG A 35 12.83 4.42 3.82
C ARG A 35 13.89 3.37 3.42
N ARG A 36 13.45 2.29 2.74
CA ARG A 36 14.36 1.26 2.21
C ARG A 36 15.23 1.82 1.11
N ALA A 37 14.65 2.48 0.11
CA ALA A 37 15.40 3.09 -0.97
C ALA A 37 16.50 4.04 -0.45
N VAL A 38 16.16 4.88 0.53
CA VAL A 38 17.14 5.79 1.18
C VAL A 38 18.25 5.00 1.89
N ARG A 39 17.91 3.96 2.65
CA ARG A 39 18.88 3.13 3.38
C ARG A 39 19.80 2.37 2.42
N ASP A 40 19.25 1.88 1.31
CA ASP A 40 19.98 1.10 0.31
C ASP A 40 20.82 2.01 -0.62
N GLY A 41 20.71 3.35 -0.47
CA GLY A 41 21.44 4.34 -1.26
C GLY A 41 20.90 4.51 -2.69
N ASP A 42 19.70 4.02 -2.96
CA ASP A 42 19.07 4.12 -4.26
C ASP A 42 18.47 5.53 -4.48
N ARG A 43 18.62 6.05 -5.70
CA ARG A 43 18.12 7.39 -6.05
C ARG A 43 16.61 7.47 -6.14
N GLN A 44 15.97 6.34 -6.38
CA GLN A 44 14.54 6.22 -6.60
C GLN A 44 14.01 4.97 -5.87
N MET A 45 12.79 5.07 -5.41
CA MET A 45 12.03 3.93 -4.92
C MET A 45 11.54 3.11 -6.12
N ASP A 46 11.99 1.87 -6.24
CA ASP A 46 11.66 0.95 -7.32
C ASP A 46 10.61 -0.10 -6.92
N THR A 47 10.20 -0.93 -7.86
CA THR A 47 9.20 -1.97 -7.66
C THR A 47 9.63 -3.02 -6.63
N ALA A 48 10.93 -3.30 -6.50
CA ALA A 48 11.44 -4.25 -5.50
C ALA A 48 11.35 -3.68 -4.08
N HIS A 49 11.55 -2.36 -3.88
CA HIS A 49 11.31 -1.72 -2.58
C HIS A 49 9.85 -1.79 -2.17
N LEU A 50 8.92 -1.57 -3.13
CA LEU A 50 7.48 -1.68 -2.90
C LEU A 50 7.09 -3.12 -2.54
N LEU A 51 7.53 -4.10 -3.32
CA LEU A 51 7.27 -5.52 -3.06
C LEU A 51 7.79 -5.95 -1.68
N HIS A 52 9.00 -5.49 -1.30
CA HIS A 52 9.59 -5.80 0.00
C HIS A 52 8.73 -5.26 1.14
N SER A 53 8.41 -3.97 1.10
CA SER A 53 7.60 -3.33 2.13
C SER A 53 6.20 -3.94 2.20
N LEU A 54 5.61 -4.25 1.05
CA LEU A 54 4.29 -4.88 0.95
C LEU A 54 4.28 -6.25 1.64
N LEU A 55 5.25 -7.12 1.34
CA LEU A 55 5.36 -8.45 1.94
C LEU A 55 5.70 -8.41 3.44
N GLU A 56 6.33 -7.36 3.96
CA GLU A 56 6.58 -7.25 5.40
C GLU A 56 5.37 -6.81 6.19
N THR A 57 4.55 -5.94 5.64
CA THR A 57 3.49 -5.26 6.40
C THR A 57 2.11 -5.82 6.14
N ASP A 58 1.83 -6.32 4.93
CA ASP A 58 0.50 -6.75 4.52
C ASP A 58 0.36 -8.29 4.60
N THR A 59 -0.47 -8.74 5.55
CA THR A 59 -0.73 -10.17 5.76
C THR A 59 -1.63 -10.77 4.69
N GLU A 60 -2.56 -9.99 4.12
CA GLU A 60 -3.47 -10.44 3.07
C GLU A 60 -2.69 -10.68 1.78
N VAL A 61 -1.77 -9.76 1.46
CA VAL A 61 -0.85 -9.94 0.34
C VAL A 61 0.02 -11.19 0.51
N ARG A 62 0.52 -11.45 1.73
CA ARG A 62 1.27 -12.71 1.95
C ARG A 62 0.43 -13.97 1.76
N ALA A 63 -0.85 -13.90 2.07
CA ALA A 63 -1.75 -15.05 1.98
C ALA A 63 -2.06 -15.49 0.54
N VAL A 64 -1.87 -14.62 -0.48
CA VAL A 64 -2.08 -15.01 -1.89
C VAL A 64 -0.91 -15.77 -2.49
N PHE A 65 0.23 -15.88 -1.80
CA PHE A 65 1.30 -16.77 -2.23
C PHE A 65 0.89 -18.22 -1.99
N GLU A 66 1.45 -19.13 -2.79
CA GLU A 66 1.14 -20.57 -2.72
C GLU A 66 1.37 -21.16 -1.32
N SER A 67 2.38 -20.64 -0.62
CA SER A 67 2.71 -21.00 0.76
C SER A 67 3.45 -19.86 1.47
N GLY A 68 3.40 -19.84 2.80
CA GLY A 68 4.22 -18.94 3.60
C GLY A 68 5.73 -19.10 3.32
N ALA A 69 6.17 -20.32 3.00
CA ALA A 69 7.56 -20.57 2.62
C ALA A 69 7.94 -19.90 1.29
N GLN A 70 6.99 -19.76 0.35
CA GLN A 70 7.24 -19.05 -0.89
C GLN A 70 7.42 -17.53 -0.64
N ALA A 71 6.54 -16.91 0.16
CA ALA A 71 6.65 -15.52 0.54
C ALA A 71 7.97 -15.23 1.29
N VAL A 72 8.38 -16.10 2.23
CA VAL A 72 9.67 -16.00 2.93
C VAL A 72 10.85 -16.09 1.97
N ARG A 73 10.77 -16.93 0.95
CA ARG A 73 11.81 -17.04 -0.08
C ARG A 73 11.95 -15.77 -0.90
N VAL A 74 10.83 -15.14 -1.29
CA VAL A 74 10.83 -13.83 -1.95
C VAL A 74 11.49 -12.78 -1.07
N LEU A 75 11.10 -12.70 0.20
CA LEU A 75 11.72 -11.79 1.17
C LEU A 75 13.23 -12.04 1.30
N GLY A 76 13.67 -13.30 1.30
CA GLY A 76 15.10 -13.66 1.34
C GLY A 76 15.88 -13.06 0.17
N TYR A 77 15.35 -13.11 -1.06
CA TYR A 77 15.98 -12.47 -2.22
C TYR A 77 15.99 -10.95 -2.12
N LEU A 78 14.91 -10.35 -1.60
CA LEU A 78 14.83 -8.90 -1.41
C LEU A 78 15.85 -8.41 -0.36
N VAL A 79 16.03 -9.14 0.74
CA VAL A 79 17.06 -8.85 1.74
C VAL A 79 18.47 -8.99 1.15
N GLN A 80 18.73 -10.06 0.38
CA GLN A 80 20.04 -10.24 -0.29
C GLN A 80 20.37 -9.08 -1.22
N ARG A 81 19.37 -8.52 -1.90
CA ARG A 81 19.53 -7.32 -2.72
C ARG A 81 19.97 -6.12 -1.86
N SER A 82 19.30 -5.84 -0.75
CA SER A 82 19.62 -4.71 0.14
C SER A 82 21.04 -4.75 0.69
N ILE A 83 21.64 -5.93 0.85
CA ILE A 83 23.03 -6.09 1.30
C ILE A 83 24.04 -6.24 0.15
N GLY A 84 23.62 -6.00 -1.10
CA GLY A 84 24.49 -6.04 -2.28
C GLY A 84 24.84 -7.42 -2.79
N TYR A 85 24.16 -8.47 -2.32
CA TYR A 85 24.38 -9.84 -2.77
C TYR A 85 23.43 -10.24 -3.90
N GLY A 86 23.96 -10.62 -5.05
CA GLY A 86 23.26 -11.43 -6.07
C GLY A 86 22.46 -10.71 -7.14
N LEU A 87 21.85 -9.57 -6.91
CA LEU A 87 21.10 -8.79 -7.90
C LEU A 87 21.76 -7.41 -8.06
N GLN A 88 22.55 -7.24 -9.12
CA GLN A 88 23.30 -6.01 -9.36
C GLN A 88 22.42 -4.96 -10.06
N TRP A 89 21.54 -4.31 -9.31
CA TRP A 89 20.80 -3.14 -9.81
C TRP A 89 21.34 -1.81 -9.28
N GLN A 90 22.40 -1.84 -8.49
CA GLN A 90 22.96 -0.63 -7.87
C GLN A 90 23.30 0.42 -8.92
N GLY A 91 22.69 1.60 -8.77
CA GLY A 91 22.92 2.76 -9.61
C GLY A 91 22.18 2.77 -10.95
N THR A 92 21.41 1.72 -11.29
CA THR A 92 20.55 1.72 -12.48
C THR A 92 19.16 2.24 -12.12
N VAL A 93 18.56 2.99 -13.04
CA VAL A 93 17.15 3.38 -12.95
C VAL A 93 16.32 2.22 -13.47
N GLU A 94 15.27 1.85 -12.75
CA GLU A 94 14.29 0.90 -13.26
C GLU A 94 13.39 1.62 -14.25
N ASP A 95 13.44 1.20 -15.51
CA ASP A 95 12.56 1.70 -16.56
C ASP A 95 11.34 0.78 -16.67
N SER A 96 10.20 1.33 -17.06
CA SER A 96 9.05 0.51 -17.44
C SER A 96 9.16 0.27 -18.95
N GLY A 97 9.05 -0.97 -19.39
CA GLY A 97 8.97 -1.30 -20.82
C GLY A 97 7.72 -0.72 -21.51
N ALA A 98 6.83 -0.08 -20.76
CA ALA A 98 5.73 0.71 -21.27
C ALA A 98 6.22 2.07 -21.77
N VAL A 99 5.61 2.58 -22.85
CA VAL A 99 5.85 3.90 -23.43
C VAL A 99 5.95 4.95 -22.32
N PRO A 100 7.00 5.81 -22.30
CA PRO A 100 7.16 6.78 -21.25
C PRO A 100 6.00 7.77 -21.26
N VAL A 101 5.04 7.55 -20.38
CA VAL A 101 4.10 8.58 -20.00
C VAL A 101 4.93 9.61 -19.24
N VAL A 102 4.94 10.84 -19.71
CA VAL A 102 5.63 11.96 -19.06
C VAL A 102 4.88 12.27 -17.76
N THR A 103 5.02 11.39 -16.80
CA THR A 103 4.47 11.58 -15.46
C THR A 103 5.52 12.32 -14.62
N PRO A 104 5.12 13.20 -13.70
CA PRO A 104 6.05 13.93 -12.81
C PRO A 104 6.77 13.02 -11.78
N ALA A 105 6.93 11.74 -12.08
CA ALA A 105 7.60 10.73 -11.24
C ALA A 105 9.04 11.14 -10.86
N ARG A 106 9.70 11.97 -11.68
CA ARG A 106 11.05 12.50 -11.37
C ARG A 106 11.08 13.40 -10.13
N GLU A 107 9.98 14.05 -9.81
CA GLU A 107 9.91 14.94 -8.65
C GLU A 107 9.56 14.19 -7.34
N THR A 108 9.05 12.96 -7.44
CA THR A 108 8.57 12.18 -6.30
C THR A 108 9.53 11.14 -5.78
N GLY A 109 10.66 10.91 -6.47
CA GLY A 109 11.63 9.87 -6.09
C GLY A 109 11.15 8.43 -6.41
N TRP A 110 10.19 8.26 -7.31
CA TRP A 110 9.73 6.96 -7.82
C TRP A 110 10.49 6.57 -9.08
N SER A 111 10.75 5.27 -9.28
CA SER A 111 11.13 4.77 -10.60
C SER A 111 9.91 4.82 -11.55
N PRO A 112 10.12 4.90 -12.88
CA PRO A 112 9.02 4.84 -13.84
C PRO A 112 8.12 3.61 -13.64
N ALA A 113 8.69 2.43 -13.49
CA ALA A 113 7.95 1.18 -13.29
C ALA A 113 7.14 1.20 -11.96
N ALA A 114 7.72 1.72 -10.87
CA ALA A 114 7.01 1.85 -9.60
C ALA A 114 5.85 2.84 -9.69
N GLY A 115 6.02 3.95 -10.43
CA GLY A 115 4.96 4.91 -10.70
C GLY A 115 3.80 4.26 -11.46
N THR A 116 4.09 3.55 -12.56
CA THR A 116 3.10 2.82 -13.35
C THR A 116 2.37 1.77 -12.52
N ALA A 117 3.08 1.00 -11.68
CA ALA A 117 2.44 0.02 -10.81
C ALA A 117 1.45 0.66 -9.83
N MET A 118 1.74 1.85 -9.31
CA MET A 118 0.83 2.61 -8.45
C MET A 118 -0.38 3.16 -9.23
N GLU A 119 -0.17 3.64 -10.46
CA GLU A 119 -1.27 4.08 -11.34
C GLU A 119 -2.25 2.93 -11.60
N VAL A 120 -1.74 1.74 -11.94
CA VAL A 120 -2.56 0.53 -12.09
C VAL A 120 -3.31 0.20 -10.81
N ALA A 121 -2.66 0.32 -9.64
CA ALA A 121 -3.32 0.08 -8.35
C ALA A 121 -4.51 1.02 -8.11
N LEU A 122 -4.36 2.29 -8.42
CA LEU A 122 -5.42 3.30 -8.30
C LEU A 122 -6.57 3.06 -9.29
N GLU A 123 -6.25 2.74 -10.54
CA GLU A 123 -7.23 2.36 -11.55
C GLU A 123 -8.07 1.15 -11.11
N ARG A 124 -7.42 0.13 -10.54
CA ARG A 124 -8.10 -1.07 -10.05
C ARG A 124 -9.09 -0.75 -8.91
N ALA A 125 -8.72 0.15 -8.01
CA ALA A 125 -9.61 0.62 -6.95
C ALA A 125 -10.84 1.34 -7.56
N GLU A 126 -10.62 2.24 -8.52
CA GLU A 126 -11.69 2.94 -9.21
C GLU A 126 -12.66 1.98 -9.94
N LEU A 127 -12.12 0.98 -10.63
CA LEU A 127 -12.93 -0.05 -11.32
C LEU A 127 -13.79 -0.89 -10.36
N ARG A 128 -13.37 -1.04 -9.10
CA ARG A 128 -14.18 -1.68 -8.06
C ARG A 128 -15.16 -0.72 -7.37
N GLY A 129 -15.13 0.57 -7.70
CA GLY A 129 -15.92 1.59 -7.03
C GLY A 129 -15.39 1.96 -5.64
N GLU A 130 -14.14 1.61 -5.33
CA GLU A 130 -13.50 1.90 -4.04
C GLU A 130 -12.75 3.23 -4.09
N PRO A 131 -12.87 4.07 -3.05
CA PRO A 131 -12.17 5.38 -3.02
C PRO A 131 -10.66 5.26 -2.81
N ARG A 132 -10.18 4.09 -2.38
CA ARG A 132 -8.79 3.87 -1.99
C ARG A 132 -8.25 2.54 -2.51
N ALA A 133 -6.99 2.58 -2.97
CA ALA A 133 -6.27 1.39 -3.37
C ALA A 133 -5.78 0.59 -2.15
N LEU A 134 -5.80 -0.73 -2.29
CA LEU A 134 -5.35 -1.73 -1.33
C LEU A 134 -3.95 -2.25 -1.68
N GLY A 135 -3.32 -2.98 -0.75
CA GLY A 135 -2.06 -3.69 -1.01
C GLY A 135 -2.17 -4.71 -2.15
N MET A 136 -3.33 -5.37 -2.27
CA MET A 136 -3.60 -6.31 -3.37
C MET A 136 -3.62 -5.64 -4.74
N ASP A 137 -4.10 -4.39 -4.83
CA ASP A 137 -4.08 -3.63 -6.08
C ASP A 137 -2.66 -3.28 -6.48
N LEU A 138 -1.84 -2.86 -5.49
CA LEU A 138 -0.43 -2.60 -5.74
C LEU A 138 0.30 -3.88 -6.18
N LEU A 139 0.05 -5.03 -5.53
CA LEU A 139 0.65 -6.29 -5.96
C LEU A 139 0.26 -6.63 -7.40
N ALA A 140 -1.00 -6.43 -7.79
CA ALA A 140 -1.45 -6.60 -9.17
C ALA A 140 -0.71 -5.67 -10.13
N GLY A 141 -0.53 -4.40 -9.77
CA GLY A 141 0.24 -3.43 -10.55
C GLY A 141 1.71 -3.82 -10.71
N LEU A 142 2.33 -4.34 -9.64
CA LEU A 142 3.71 -4.81 -9.67
C LEU A 142 3.92 -6.02 -10.59
N VAL A 143 2.95 -6.93 -10.68
CA VAL A 143 3.06 -8.13 -11.55
C VAL A 143 2.57 -7.89 -12.97
N ALA A 144 1.99 -6.75 -13.27
CA ALA A 144 1.52 -6.39 -14.60
C ALA A 144 2.66 -6.09 -15.59
N ASP A 145 3.80 -5.62 -15.11
CA ASP A 145 4.99 -5.35 -15.90
C ASP A 145 6.01 -6.50 -15.75
N PRO A 146 6.16 -7.39 -16.76
CA PRO A 146 7.04 -8.54 -16.66
C PRO A 146 8.54 -8.17 -16.62
N GLU A 147 8.90 -6.95 -17.02
CA GLU A 147 10.29 -6.49 -17.07
C GLU A 147 10.72 -5.77 -15.77
N CYS A 148 9.78 -5.55 -14.82
CA CYS A 148 10.11 -4.84 -13.60
C CYS A 148 10.91 -5.72 -12.61
N ARG A 149 11.62 -5.06 -11.69
CA ARG A 149 12.47 -5.71 -10.67
C ARG A 149 11.70 -6.60 -9.72
N ALA A 150 10.45 -6.24 -9.40
CA ALA A 150 9.59 -7.07 -8.56
C ALA A 150 9.35 -8.44 -9.22
N VAL A 151 9.02 -8.47 -10.52
CA VAL A 151 8.80 -9.71 -11.27
C VAL A 151 10.09 -10.50 -11.40
N GLU A 152 11.26 -9.86 -11.62
CA GLU A 152 12.54 -10.56 -11.62
C GLU A 152 12.80 -11.28 -10.29
N VAL A 153 12.52 -10.63 -9.15
CA VAL A 153 12.64 -11.27 -7.82
C VAL A 153 11.68 -12.44 -7.67
N LEU A 154 10.43 -12.27 -8.08
CA LEU A 154 9.42 -13.33 -8.04
C LEU A 154 9.85 -14.55 -8.87
N ALA A 155 10.36 -14.32 -10.08
CA ALA A 155 10.89 -15.39 -10.95
C ALA A 155 12.07 -16.13 -10.32
N ARG A 156 13.01 -15.40 -9.70
CA ARG A 156 14.14 -16.02 -8.97
C ARG A 156 13.67 -16.83 -7.77
N ALA A 157 12.62 -16.38 -7.09
CA ALA A 157 11.99 -17.13 -6.01
C ALA A 157 11.11 -18.29 -6.50
N ARG A 158 11.08 -18.55 -7.82
CA ARG A 158 10.25 -19.57 -8.48
C ARG A 158 8.76 -19.40 -8.18
N VAL A 159 8.30 -18.16 -8.20
CA VAL A 159 6.88 -17.85 -8.13
C VAL A 159 6.31 -17.93 -9.54
N ASP A 160 5.25 -18.69 -9.71
CA ASP A 160 4.44 -18.69 -10.92
C ASP A 160 3.60 -17.41 -10.94
N VAL A 161 4.05 -16.39 -11.71
CA VAL A 161 3.41 -15.07 -11.77
C VAL A 161 1.99 -15.15 -12.34
N PRO A 162 1.68 -15.89 -13.42
CA PRO A 162 0.31 -16.10 -13.87
C PRO A 162 -0.60 -16.71 -12.79
N ALA A 163 -0.14 -17.73 -12.09
CA ALA A 163 -0.89 -18.34 -10.99
C ALA A 163 -1.07 -17.37 -9.80
N LEU A 164 -0.06 -16.56 -9.50
CA LEU A 164 -0.15 -15.50 -8.48
C LEU A 164 -1.20 -14.47 -8.87
N LEU A 165 -1.21 -14.00 -10.12
CA LEU A 165 -2.22 -13.05 -10.61
C LEU A 165 -3.64 -13.61 -10.46
N GLY A 166 -3.85 -14.90 -10.81
CA GLY A 166 -5.15 -15.56 -10.60
C GLY A 166 -5.61 -15.55 -9.15
N ARG A 167 -4.68 -15.74 -8.18
CA ARG A 167 -4.98 -15.68 -6.74
C ARG A 167 -5.28 -14.24 -6.28
N ILE A 168 -4.56 -13.25 -6.80
CA ILE A 168 -4.83 -11.83 -6.55
C ILE A 168 -6.25 -11.48 -6.99
N GLU A 169 -6.64 -11.85 -8.20
CA GLU A 169 -7.97 -11.59 -8.73
C GLU A 169 -9.07 -12.30 -7.92
N ALA A 170 -8.81 -13.51 -7.44
CA ALA A 170 -9.73 -14.21 -6.55
C ALA A 170 -9.87 -13.51 -5.19
N GLY A 171 -8.76 -13.06 -4.59
CA GLY A 171 -8.76 -12.33 -3.33
C GLY A 171 -9.51 -10.99 -3.43
N CYS A 172 -9.28 -10.23 -4.51
CA CYS A 172 -9.99 -8.97 -4.74
C CYS A 172 -11.50 -9.18 -4.88
N ARG A 173 -11.96 -10.25 -5.53
CA ARG A 173 -13.41 -10.57 -5.64
C ARG A 173 -14.00 -10.92 -4.28
N GLN A 174 -13.27 -11.66 -3.44
CA GLN A 174 -13.73 -12.02 -2.10
C GLN A 174 -13.86 -10.77 -1.22
N TYR A 175 -12.87 -9.88 -1.26
CA TYR A 175 -12.92 -8.60 -0.53
C TYR A 175 -14.14 -7.77 -0.92
N ALA A 176 -14.45 -7.64 -2.22
CA ALA A 176 -15.63 -6.94 -2.70
C ALA A 176 -16.95 -7.58 -2.22
N SER A 177 -16.98 -8.91 -2.05
CA SER A 177 -18.14 -9.64 -1.54
C SER A 177 -18.36 -9.45 -0.04
N ASP A 178 -17.28 -9.37 0.75
CA ASP A 178 -17.33 -9.27 2.21
C ASP A 178 -17.44 -7.80 2.66
N GLY A 179 -16.91 -6.84 1.90
CA GLY A 179 -16.87 -5.41 2.22
C GLY A 179 -18.22 -4.69 2.08
N GLY A 180 -19.21 -5.30 1.47
CA GLY A 180 -20.56 -4.74 1.34
C GLY A 180 -21.36 -4.62 2.65
N HIS A 181 -20.84 -5.09 3.79
CA HIS A 181 -21.58 -5.16 5.06
C HIS A 181 -20.87 -4.52 6.27
N GLY A 182 -19.80 -3.76 6.13
CA GLY A 182 -18.96 -3.37 7.26
C GLY A 182 -18.53 -1.92 7.42
N HIS A 183 -19.38 -0.92 7.13
CA HIS A 183 -19.15 0.44 7.65
C HIS A 183 -20.45 1.03 8.19
N GLY A 184 -20.84 0.57 9.36
CA GLY A 184 -21.98 1.15 10.06
C GLY A 184 -22.24 0.49 11.40
N HIS A 185 -21.46 0.76 12.39
CA HIS A 185 -22.01 1.02 13.74
C HIS A 185 -20.87 1.21 14.75
N VAL A 186 -20.47 2.45 14.98
CA VAL A 186 -19.87 2.83 16.24
C VAL A 186 -21.01 2.92 17.23
N GLY A 187 -21.28 1.81 17.94
CA GLY A 187 -22.25 1.75 19.01
C GLY A 187 -21.81 2.63 20.17
N GLY A 188 -22.56 3.71 20.42
CA GLY A 188 -22.44 4.53 21.60
C GLY A 188 -22.67 3.69 22.85
N HIS A 189 -21.70 3.62 23.74
CA HIS A 189 -21.88 3.12 25.10
C HIS A 189 -22.66 4.16 25.89
N GLY A 190 -23.97 3.94 25.99
CA GLY A 190 -24.83 4.59 26.95
C GLY A 190 -24.48 4.12 28.36
N TYR A 191 -23.95 5.01 29.16
CA TYR A 191 -23.87 4.83 30.61
C TYR A 191 -25.26 4.99 31.15
N THR A 192 -25.86 3.91 31.63
CA THR A 192 -27.01 3.97 32.49
C THR A 192 -26.52 3.97 33.93
N GLU A 193 -26.58 5.15 34.56
CA GLU A 193 -26.60 5.27 36.02
C GLU A 193 -27.85 4.59 36.53
N SER A 194 -27.67 3.63 37.41
CA SER A 194 -28.75 3.11 38.28
C SER A 194 -28.36 3.37 39.71
N SER A 195 -28.86 4.48 40.23
CA SER A 195 -29.00 4.72 41.65
C SER A 195 -30.01 3.72 42.22
N GLY A 196 -29.59 2.95 43.20
CA GLY A 196 -30.44 2.08 43.98
C GLY A 196 -29.98 2.05 45.44
N TYR A 197 -30.39 3.04 46.20
CA TYR A 197 -30.37 2.98 47.66
C TYR A 197 -31.41 1.96 48.12
N THR A 198 -31.02 1.02 48.96
CA THR A 198 -31.92 0.43 49.97
C THR A 198 -31.14 0.15 51.23
N GLU A 199 -31.43 0.96 52.23
CA GLU A 199 -31.26 0.61 53.66
C GLU A 199 -32.13 -0.59 53.99
N SER A 200 -31.61 -1.49 54.77
CA SER A 200 -32.43 -2.26 55.73
C SER A 200 -31.57 -2.82 56.83
N ASN A 201 -31.72 -2.23 57.87
CA ASN A 201 -31.74 -2.49 59.32
C ASN A 201 -32.17 -3.92 59.66
N GLY A 202 -31.53 -4.53 60.69
CA GLY A 202 -32.01 -5.76 61.23
C GLY A 202 -31.11 -6.44 62.27
N SER A 203 -31.24 -6.05 63.49
CA SER A 203 -30.69 -6.63 64.69
C SER A 203 -30.88 -8.15 64.88
N GLY A 204 -30.02 -8.73 65.67
CA GLY A 204 -30.52 -9.74 66.59
C GLY A 204 -29.67 -10.99 66.82
N VAL A 205 -29.09 -11.01 68.00
CA VAL A 205 -28.67 -12.12 68.85
C VAL A 205 -27.34 -12.77 68.59
#